data_fb4c3d942ceadba3c861bc2c76cecad4
#
_entry.id   fb4c3d942ceadba3c861bc2c76cecad4
#
_cell.length_a   1.000
_cell.length_b   1.000
_cell.length_c   1.000
_cell.angle_alpha   90.00
_cell.angle_beta   90.00
_cell.angle_gamma   90.00
#
_symmetry.space_group_name_H-M   'P 1'
#
loop_
_entity.id
_entity.type
_entity.pdbx_description
1 polymer ?
#
loop_
_entity_poly.entity_id
_entity_poly.type
_entity_poly.pdbx_seq_one_letter_code
_entity_poly.pdbx_strand_id
1 'polypeptide(L)'
;QEIEETQVLSSSKKEKKKRKTLGDIQAEGDFVIEPSEKAGSLNTSQWPLLLKNFDKLNVRTNHYVPMPHGSSPLKRELREYIRSGFINLDKPCNPSSHEVVAWVKRILKVEKTGHSGTLDPKVSGCLIVCIERSTRLVKSQQSAGKEYVAIFKLHEDPKSEREVLQACEKLKGALFQRPPLISAVKRQLRIRTIYESKLLEFNKTNNMGVLWVSCEAGTYVRTLCVHLGLILGTGGVMQELRRVRSGIQDEKTGMATLHDVLDAQWLYENHKDETYLRRVINPLERLLVSHKRIVMKDSAVNAVCYGAKVMLPGVLRYEDNIDLNDEIVIITTKGEAICLGIALMTTSTITTCDHGIVAKIKRVVMERDTYPRKWGLGPNAIRKKQMIKEGKLDKHGRPNDNTPEGYEEGAGEYPGASTKKRKHSTAADAPAVEASEEEGASVAKEKKKKKKKKKDSQDSEQETPSKGEKKKKHRTEESD
;
A
#
# COMPACT_ATOMS: atom_id res chain seq x y z
N GLN A 1 -3.53 -76.89 13.45
CA GLN A 1 -3.78 -77.45 14.81
C GLN A 1 -3.85 -76.20 15.72
N GLU A 2 -5.00 -75.68 16.03
CA GLU A 2 -5.85 -76.05 17.18
C GLU A 2 -5.00 -75.92 18.47
N ILE A 3 -5.39 -75.27 19.50
CA ILE A 3 -6.62 -75.18 20.26
C ILE A 3 -6.42 -74.14 21.37
N GLU A 4 -7.38 -73.38 21.61
CA GLU A 4 -8.38 -73.22 22.69
C GLU A 4 -8.10 -72.17 23.74
N GLU A 5 -9.12 -71.40 23.83
CA GLU A 5 -9.63 -70.50 24.87
C GLU A 5 -9.34 -70.89 26.32
N THR A 6 -9.08 -69.92 27.13
CA THR A 6 -9.82 -69.83 28.40
C THR A 6 -9.94 -68.38 28.87
N GLN A 7 -11.16 -67.95 28.95
CA GLN A 7 -11.58 -66.73 29.64
C GLN A 7 -11.32 -66.84 31.14
N VAL A 8 -10.67 -65.83 31.69
CA VAL A 8 -10.82 -65.54 33.12
C VAL A 8 -11.21 -64.06 33.27
N LEU A 9 -12.49 -63.84 33.55
CA LEU A 9 -13.02 -62.63 34.08
C LEU A 9 -12.35 -62.33 35.43
N SER A 10 -11.54 -61.27 35.49
CA SER A 10 -11.24 -60.60 36.74
C SER A 10 -11.63 -59.13 36.64
N SER A 11 -12.70 -58.80 37.37
CA SER A 11 -13.15 -57.44 37.62
C SER A 11 -12.08 -56.67 38.41
N SER A 12 -11.23 -55.93 37.75
CA SER A 12 -10.39 -54.92 38.40
C SER A 12 -11.12 -53.60 38.43
N LYS A 13 -11.55 -53.18 39.61
CA LYS A 13 -11.99 -51.82 39.93
C LYS A 13 -10.93 -50.84 39.37
N LYS A 14 -11.28 -50.08 38.35
CA LYS A 14 -10.51 -48.90 37.90
C LYS A 14 -10.57 -47.86 39.03
N GLU A 15 -9.55 -47.83 39.85
CA GLU A 15 -9.27 -46.68 40.71
C GLU A 15 -9.18 -45.45 39.84
N LYS A 16 -10.09 -44.51 40.00
CA LYS A 16 -10.02 -43.15 39.43
C LYS A 16 -8.78 -42.49 40.03
N LYS A 17 -7.66 -42.49 39.32
CA LYS A 17 -6.51 -41.63 39.64
C LYS A 17 -7.01 -40.22 39.78
N LYS A 18 -7.05 -39.70 41.03
CA LYS A 18 -7.30 -38.32 41.32
C LYS A 18 -6.30 -37.51 40.50
N ARG A 19 -6.81 -36.57 39.69
CA ARG A 19 -5.94 -35.60 39.00
C ARG A 19 -5.27 -34.79 40.10
N LYS A 20 -3.95 -34.85 40.18
CA LYS A 20 -3.15 -34.02 41.08
C LYS A 20 -3.42 -32.57 40.77
N THR A 21 -3.64 -31.74 41.77
CA THR A 21 -3.73 -30.30 41.63
C THR A 21 -2.34 -29.69 41.43
N LEU A 22 -2.26 -28.46 40.94
CA LEU A 22 -0.97 -27.76 40.80
C LEU A 22 -0.22 -27.66 42.12
N GLY A 23 -0.95 -27.53 43.25
CA GLY A 23 -0.38 -27.54 44.60
C GLY A 23 0.19 -28.88 45.02
N ASP A 24 -0.43 -29.98 44.63
CA ASP A 24 0.07 -31.35 44.93
C ASP A 24 1.38 -31.62 44.16
N ILE A 25 1.50 -31.10 42.94
CA ILE A 25 2.71 -31.22 42.10
C ILE A 25 3.84 -30.32 42.67
N GLN A 26 3.51 -29.16 43.20
CA GLN A 26 4.50 -28.29 43.83
C GLN A 26 4.99 -28.77 45.18
N ALA A 27 4.18 -29.56 45.89
CA ALA A 27 4.55 -30.16 47.20
C ALA A 27 5.37 -31.46 47.06
N GLU A 28 5.35 -32.13 45.92
CA GLU A 28 6.00 -33.46 45.74
C GLU A 28 7.41 -33.39 45.12
N GLY A 29 7.92 -32.23 44.74
CA GLY A 29 9.27 -32.17 44.15
C GLY A 29 9.88 -30.79 44.11
N ASP A 30 11.17 -30.74 44.03
CA ASP A 30 11.92 -29.52 43.70
C ASP A 30 11.52 -29.10 42.26
N PHE A 31 10.51 -28.26 42.16
CA PHE A 31 10.08 -27.66 40.86
C PHE A 31 11.10 -26.59 40.49
N VAL A 32 12.21 -27.01 39.89
CA VAL A 32 13.20 -26.11 39.31
C VAL A 32 12.87 -25.94 37.85
N ILE A 33 12.42 -24.72 37.46
CA ILE A 33 12.37 -24.34 36.05
C ILE A 33 13.81 -24.08 35.63
N GLU A 34 14.47 -25.09 35.11
CA GLU A 34 15.79 -24.89 34.48
C GLU A 34 15.56 -24.20 33.11
N PRO A 35 16.27 -23.08 32.84
CA PRO A 35 16.24 -22.50 31.50
C PRO A 35 16.82 -23.53 30.53
N SER A 36 16.05 -23.85 29.48
CA SER A 36 16.51 -24.77 28.45
C SER A 36 17.68 -24.13 27.70
N GLU A 37 18.87 -24.68 27.84
CA GLU A 37 20.06 -24.33 27.06
C GLU A 37 19.88 -24.61 25.55
N LYS A 38 18.86 -25.38 25.17
CA LYS A 38 18.49 -25.73 23.82
C LYS A 38 17.20 -25.01 23.38
N ALA A 39 17.05 -23.74 23.67
CA ALA A 39 16.04 -22.95 23.01
C ALA A 39 16.39 -22.91 21.52
N GLY A 40 15.75 -23.75 20.73
CA GLY A 40 15.94 -23.81 19.28
C GLY A 40 15.69 -22.41 18.69
N SER A 41 16.75 -21.75 18.23
CA SER A 41 16.60 -20.48 17.54
C SER A 41 15.87 -20.74 16.23
N LEU A 42 14.63 -20.25 16.14
CA LEU A 42 13.84 -20.35 14.92
C LEU A 42 14.44 -19.39 13.88
N ASN A 43 15.14 -19.94 12.88
CA ASN A 43 15.64 -19.13 11.76
C ASN A 43 14.54 -18.91 10.73
N THR A 44 14.03 -17.68 10.63
CA THR A 44 12.99 -17.27 9.69
C THR A 44 13.52 -16.48 8.50
N SER A 45 14.83 -16.48 8.27
CA SER A 45 15.47 -15.74 7.14
C SER A 45 15.01 -16.21 5.77
N GLN A 46 14.56 -17.47 5.66
CA GLN A 46 14.03 -18.07 4.43
C GLN A 46 12.51 -18.04 4.33
N TRP A 47 11.85 -17.46 5.32
CA TRP A 47 10.39 -17.31 5.23
C TRP A 47 10.01 -16.34 4.12
N PRO A 48 8.87 -16.61 3.43
CA PRO A 48 8.53 -15.84 2.24
C PRO A 48 7.96 -14.47 2.56
N LEU A 49 8.20 -13.54 1.63
CA LEU A 49 7.55 -12.23 1.57
C LEU A 49 7.65 -11.43 2.89
N LEU A 50 6.50 -11.01 3.44
CA LEU A 50 6.41 -10.19 4.64
C LEU A 50 6.69 -10.97 5.95
N LEU A 51 6.89 -12.28 5.89
CA LEU A 51 7.30 -13.08 7.04
C LEU A 51 8.82 -13.28 7.14
N LYS A 52 9.61 -12.84 6.14
CA LYS A 52 11.07 -12.93 6.16
C LYS A 52 11.63 -12.24 7.40
N ASN A 53 12.56 -12.91 8.12
CA ASN A 53 13.15 -12.42 9.37
C ASN A 53 12.10 -12.07 10.45
N PHE A 54 11.05 -12.86 10.57
CA PHE A 54 9.99 -12.67 11.56
C PHE A 54 10.49 -12.78 13.01
N ASP A 55 11.51 -13.59 13.25
CA ASP A 55 12.21 -13.74 14.52
C ASP A 55 12.89 -12.45 15.00
N LYS A 56 13.32 -11.59 14.06
CA LYS A 56 14.00 -10.32 14.36
C LYS A 56 13.04 -9.17 14.70
N LEU A 57 11.73 -9.37 14.57
CA LEU A 57 10.75 -8.34 14.93
C LEU A 57 10.65 -8.20 16.44
N ASN A 58 10.56 -6.95 16.91
CA ASN A 58 10.29 -6.66 18.32
C ASN A 58 8.96 -7.24 18.75
N VAL A 59 8.94 -7.84 19.93
CA VAL A 59 7.74 -8.48 20.50
C VAL A 59 7.03 -7.49 21.41
N ARG A 60 5.79 -7.13 21.10
CA ARG A 60 4.94 -6.37 22.01
C ARG A 60 4.20 -7.30 22.98
N THR A 61 3.65 -8.39 22.45
CA THR A 61 2.98 -9.42 23.21
C THR A 61 2.94 -10.72 22.42
N ASN A 62 3.01 -11.84 23.13
CA ASN A 62 2.80 -13.18 22.56
C ASN A 62 1.36 -13.67 22.78
N HIS A 63 0.54 -12.93 23.52
CA HIS A 63 -0.82 -13.34 23.82
C HIS A 63 -1.77 -12.99 22.69
N TYR A 64 -2.14 -13.99 21.92
CA TYR A 64 -3.20 -13.87 20.91
C TYR A 64 -3.85 -15.26 20.69
N VAL A 65 -5.06 -15.24 20.19
CA VAL A 65 -5.76 -16.46 19.77
C VAL A 65 -5.70 -16.52 18.25
N PRO A 66 -4.98 -17.51 17.68
CA PRO A 66 -4.92 -17.69 16.24
C PRO A 66 -6.29 -18.09 15.70
N MET A 67 -6.65 -17.56 14.53
CA MET A 67 -7.91 -17.86 13.86
C MET A 67 -7.67 -18.72 12.62
N PRO A 68 -8.59 -19.66 12.28
CA PRO A 68 -8.47 -20.50 11.09
C PRO A 68 -8.67 -19.71 9.77
N HIS A 69 -9.14 -18.47 9.87
CA HIS A 69 -9.43 -17.60 8.73
C HIS A 69 -8.16 -17.00 8.12
N GLY A 70 -8.26 -16.60 6.85
CA GLY A 70 -7.14 -16.11 6.07
C GLY A 70 -6.20 -17.24 5.64
N SER A 71 -5.24 -16.93 4.79
CA SER A 71 -4.28 -17.88 4.24
C SER A 71 -2.93 -17.22 3.99
N SER A 72 -1.85 -17.98 4.04
CA SER A 72 -0.55 -17.45 3.59
C SER A 72 -0.66 -16.96 2.13
N PRO A 73 -0.06 -15.83 1.77
CA PRO A 73 -0.16 -15.26 0.42
C PRO A 73 0.14 -16.23 -0.72
N LEU A 74 1.12 -17.11 -0.56
CA LEU A 74 1.48 -18.10 -1.57
C LEU A 74 0.54 -19.34 -1.60
N LYS A 75 -0.24 -19.57 -0.54
CA LYS A 75 -1.14 -20.72 -0.41
C LYS A 75 -2.62 -20.33 -0.55
N ARG A 76 -2.92 -19.14 -1.04
CA ARG A 76 -4.29 -18.73 -1.36
C ARG A 76 -4.90 -19.63 -2.42
N GLU A 77 -6.21 -19.87 -2.34
CA GLU A 77 -6.99 -20.42 -3.45
C GLU A 77 -6.71 -19.60 -4.72
N LEU A 78 -6.65 -20.25 -5.89
CA LEU A 78 -6.21 -19.60 -7.12
C LEU A 78 -7.00 -18.33 -7.44
N ARG A 79 -8.31 -18.35 -7.27
CA ARG A 79 -9.17 -17.18 -7.53
C ARG A 79 -8.77 -15.98 -6.66
N GLU A 80 -8.58 -16.20 -5.36
CA GLU A 80 -8.13 -15.16 -4.42
C GLU A 80 -6.67 -14.76 -4.67
N TYR A 81 -5.83 -15.72 -5.11
CA TYR A 81 -4.46 -15.46 -5.49
C TYR A 81 -4.40 -14.49 -6.67
N ILE A 82 -5.17 -14.73 -7.74
CA ILE A 82 -5.28 -13.86 -8.92
C ILE A 82 -5.83 -12.50 -8.52
N ARG A 83 -6.95 -12.45 -7.76
CA ARG A 83 -7.59 -11.21 -7.31
C ARG A 83 -6.68 -10.33 -6.46
N SER A 84 -5.75 -10.93 -5.74
CA SER A 84 -4.77 -10.24 -4.90
C SER A 84 -3.37 -10.25 -5.51
N GLY A 85 -3.29 -10.42 -6.83
CA GLY A 85 -2.05 -10.56 -7.57
C GLY A 85 -1.65 -9.35 -8.39
N PHE A 86 -0.41 -9.34 -8.85
CA PHE A 86 0.10 -8.44 -9.87
C PHE A 86 1.04 -9.19 -10.81
N ILE A 87 1.25 -8.65 -11.99
CA ILE A 87 2.20 -9.17 -12.97
C ILE A 87 3.30 -8.14 -13.18
N ASN A 88 4.56 -8.57 -13.12
CA ASN A 88 5.70 -7.80 -13.61
C ASN A 88 5.84 -8.07 -15.09
N LEU A 89 5.18 -7.25 -15.91
CA LEU A 89 5.02 -7.47 -17.34
C LEU A 89 6.14 -6.80 -18.13
N ASP A 90 6.74 -7.54 -19.06
CA ASP A 90 7.57 -6.96 -20.13
C ASP A 90 6.66 -6.35 -21.20
N LYS A 91 6.42 -5.05 -21.09
CA LYS A 91 5.62 -4.35 -22.07
C LYS A 91 6.36 -4.33 -23.41
N PRO A 92 5.79 -4.89 -24.49
CA PRO A 92 6.40 -4.79 -25.81
C PRO A 92 6.35 -3.34 -26.34
N CYS A 93 7.19 -3.06 -27.35
CA CYS A 93 7.08 -1.85 -28.14
C CYS A 93 5.77 -1.83 -28.93
N ASN A 94 5.32 -0.64 -29.27
CA ASN A 94 4.15 -0.25 -30.08
C ASN A 94 2.83 -0.15 -29.32
N PRO A 95 2.28 -1.17 -28.60
CA PRO A 95 1.04 -0.97 -27.90
C PRO A 95 1.20 0.01 -26.73
N SER A 96 0.14 0.75 -26.44
CA SER A 96 0.09 1.62 -25.26
C SER A 96 0.00 0.80 -23.97
N SER A 97 0.41 1.38 -22.86
CA SER A 97 0.25 0.73 -21.54
C SER A 97 -1.21 0.38 -21.23
N HIS A 98 -2.17 1.16 -21.71
CA HIS A 98 -3.59 0.91 -21.49
C HIS A 98 -4.11 -0.29 -22.29
N GLU A 99 -3.69 -0.42 -23.54
CA GLU A 99 -4.03 -1.59 -24.39
C GLU A 99 -3.49 -2.87 -23.78
N VAL A 100 -2.23 -2.89 -23.38
CA VAL A 100 -1.59 -4.04 -22.75
C VAL A 100 -2.34 -4.47 -21.47
N VAL A 101 -2.69 -3.52 -20.61
CA VAL A 101 -3.46 -3.78 -19.39
C VAL A 101 -4.88 -4.27 -19.70
N ALA A 102 -5.51 -3.77 -20.78
CA ALA A 102 -6.80 -4.25 -21.24
C ALA A 102 -6.73 -5.70 -21.78
N TRP A 103 -5.63 -6.07 -22.44
CA TRP A 103 -5.40 -7.44 -22.90
C TRP A 103 -5.21 -8.40 -21.72
N VAL A 104 -4.39 -8.04 -20.73
CA VAL A 104 -4.26 -8.83 -19.48
C VAL A 104 -5.62 -9.02 -18.81
N LYS A 105 -6.46 -7.97 -18.75
CA LYS A 105 -7.82 -8.05 -18.22
C LYS A 105 -8.68 -9.08 -18.96
N ARG A 106 -8.61 -9.09 -20.29
CA ARG A 106 -9.39 -10.03 -21.13
C ARG A 106 -8.88 -11.46 -20.98
N ILE A 107 -7.56 -11.66 -21.03
CA ILE A 107 -6.93 -12.99 -20.92
C ILE A 107 -7.30 -13.64 -19.59
N LEU A 108 -7.10 -12.94 -18.48
CA LEU A 108 -7.37 -13.47 -17.13
C LEU A 108 -8.86 -13.42 -16.73
N LYS A 109 -9.73 -12.85 -17.58
CA LYS A 109 -11.18 -12.73 -17.33
C LYS A 109 -11.51 -12.05 -16.00
N VAL A 110 -10.74 -11.03 -15.62
CA VAL A 110 -10.89 -10.28 -14.37
C VAL A 110 -11.64 -8.97 -14.57
N GLU A 111 -12.27 -8.44 -13.50
CA GLU A 111 -13.10 -7.24 -13.61
C GLU A 111 -12.29 -5.96 -13.69
N LYS A 112 -11.15 -5.90 -13.00
CA LYS A 112 -10.37 -4.68 -12.83
C LYS A 112 -8.88 -4.93 -12.93
N THR A 113 -8.20 -4.09 -13.71
CA THR A 113 -6.75 -4.03 -13.80
C THR A 113 -6.26 -2.58 -13.72
N GLY A 114 -5.00 -2.39 -13.37
CA GLY A 114 -4.36 -1.08 -13.33
C GLY A 114 -2.84 -1.23 -13.44
N HIS A 115 -2.11 -0.14 -13.71
CA HIS A 115 -0.64 -0.21 -13.86
C HIS A 115 0.09 0.84 -13.04
N SER A 116 1.37 0.58 -12.77
CA SER A 116 2.25 1.38 -11.90
C SER A 116 2.84 2.64 -12.54
N GLY A 117 2.33 3.06 -13.67
CA GLY A 117 2.80 4.25 -14.40
C GLY A 117 2.94 3.97 -15.89
N THR A 118 2.46 4.92 -16.68
CA THR A 118 2.42 4.82 -18.13
C THR A 118 3.82 4.75 -18.72
N LEU A 119 4.00 3.89 -19.71
CA LEU A 119 5.10 3.89 -20.66
C LEU A 119 4.56 4.39 -21.99
N ASP A 120 5.33 5.19 -22.70
CA ASP A 120 4.99 5.59 -24.06
C ASP A 120 4.87 4.34 -24.97
N PRO A 121 4.11 4.39 -26.07
CA PRO A 121 3.92 3.23 -26.94
C PRO A 121 5.25 2.59 -27.37
N LYS A 122 6.21 3.37 -27.85
CA LYS A 122 7.53 2.89 -28.31
C LYS A 122 8.46 2.39 -27.19
N VAL A 123 8.14 2.66 -25.93
CA VAL A 123 8.95 2.27 -24.77
C VAL A 123 8.60 0.87 -24.33
N SER A 124 9.61 0.04 -24.09
CA SER A 124 9.46 -1.34 -23.60
C SER A 124 9.83 -1.50 -22.13
N GLY A 125 9.67 -2.70 -21.62
CA GLY A 125 10.20 -3.13 -20.32
C GLY A 125 9.19 -3.15 -19.18
N CYS A 126 9.69 -3.11 -17.98
CA CYS A 126 9.00 -3.40 -16.73
C CYS A 126 7.73 -2.56 -16.51
N LEU A 127 6.56 -3.19 -16.61
CA LEU A 127 5.24 -2.61 -16.31
C LEU A 127 4.53 -3.45 -15.25
N ILE A 128 4.38 -2.92 -14.05
CA ILE A 128 3.63 -3.62 -13.01
C ILE A 128 2.14 -3.48 -13.30
N VAL A 129 1.48 -4.59 -13.60
CA VAL A 129 0.03 -4.69 -13.84
C VAL A 129 -0.63 -5.27 -12.61
N CYS A 130 -1.39 -4.45 -11.91
CA CYS A 130 -2.14 -4.83 -10.71
C CYS A 130 -3.51 -5.38 -11.08
N ILE A 131 -3.92 -6.48 -10.43
CA ILE A 131 -5.18 -7.18 -10.68
C ILE A 131 -6.11 -6.94 -9.49
N GLU A 132 -7.36 -6.57 -9.73
CA GLU A 132 -8.44 -6.42 -8.75
C GLU A 132 -8.04 -5.70 -7.45
N ARG A 133 -7.83 -6.45 -6.36
CA ARG A 133 -7.48 -5.88 -5.04
C ARG A 133 -6.14 -5.17 -5.05
N SER A 134 -5.15 -5.67 -5.77
CA SER A 134 -3.83 -5.05 -5.87
C SER A 134 -3.87 -3.68 -6.57
N THR A 135 -4.94 -3.34 -7.32
CA THR A 135 -5.13 -1.99 -7.89
C THR A 135 -5.17 -0.89 -6.83
N ARG A 136 -5.41 -1.25 -5.57
CA ARG A 136 -5.34 -0.31 -4.44
C ARG A 136 -3.92 0.18 -4.16
N LEU A 137 -2.90 -0.58 -4.59
CA LEU A 137 -1.48 -0.22 -4.45
C LEU A 137 -0.94 0.59 -5.63
N VAL A 138 -1.70 0.76 -6.71
CA VAL A 138 -1.26 1.45 -7.93
C VAL A 138 -0.66 2.83 -7.64
N LYS A 139 -1.29 3.65 -6.79
CA LYS A 139 -0.78 4.99 -6.47
C LYS A 139 0.57 4.95 -5.74
N SER A 140 0.76 4.03 -4.80
CA SER A 140 2.04 3.81 -4.12
C SER A 140 3.12 3.38 -5.12
N GLN A 141 2.79 2.45 -6.03
CA GLN A 141 3.71 2.00 -7.07
C GLN A 141 4.01 3.09 -8.13
N GLN A 142 3.07 3.98 -8.41
CA GLN A 142 3.29 5.12 -9.31
C GLN A 142 4.32 6.10 -8.75
N SER A 143 4.34 6.33 -7.45
CA SER A 143 5.30 7.22 -6.77
C SER A 143 6.67 6.60 -6.52
N ALA A 144 6.84 5.29 -6.69
CA ALA A 144 8.11 4.61 -6.51
C ALA A 144 9.14 5.00 -7.59
N GLY A 145 10.43 5.06 -7.24
CA GLY A 145 11.53 5.33 -8.15
C GLY A 145 11.59 4.35 -9.33
N LYS A 146 12.18 4.79 -10.43
CA LYS A 146 12.29 4.02 -11.68
C LYS A 146 13.72 4.01 -12.17
N GLU A 147 14.06 2.93 -12.87
CA GLU A 147 15.33 2.86 -13.63
C GLU A 147 15.06 2.58 -15.10
N TYR A 148 15.87 3.21 -15.92
CA TYR A 148 15.76 3.15 -17.36
C TYR A 148 17.12 2.93 -17.99
N VAL A 149 17.10 2.26 -19.15
CA VAL A 149 18.20 2.27 -20.12
C VAL A 149 17.70 3.01 -21.36
N ALA A 150 18.40 4.05 -21.76
CA ALA A 150 18.06 4.89 -22.89
C ALA A 150 19.18 4.88 -23.92
N ILE A 151 18.83 4.77 -25.19
CA ILE A 151 19.72 5.06 -26.30
C ILE A 151 19.45 6.50 -26.71
N PHE A 152 20.47 7.35 -26.62
CA PHE A 152 20.41 8.72 -27.09
C PHE A 152 21.29 8.91 -28.35
N LYS A 153 20.93 9.89 -29.15
CA LYS A 153 21.72 10.33 -30.32
C LYS A 153 21.98 11.82 -30.19
N LEU A 154 23.24 12.21 -30.34
CA LEU A 154 23.63 13.62 -30.46
C LEU A 154 23.52 14.05 -31.92
N HIS A 155 23.20 15.31 -32.18
CA HIS A 155 23.04 15.83 -33.54
C HIS A 155 24.38 16.18 -34.17
N GLU A 156 25.36 16.55 -33.33
CA GLU A 156 26.71 16.89 -33.72
C GLU A 156 27.73 16.08 -32.90
N ASP A 157 28.95 16.03 -33.37
CA ASP A 157 30.03 15.31 -32.71
C ASP A 157 30.40 16.01 -31.39
N PRO A 158 30.45 15.30 -30.28
CA PRO A 158 31.00 15.83 -29.03
C PRO A 158 32.53 15.90 -29.18
N LYS A 159 33.16 16.87 -28.50
CA LYS A 159 34.61 17.04 -28.54
C LYS A 159 35.35 15.78 -28.07
N SER A 160 34.81 15.13 -27.04
CA SER A 160 35.36 13.89 -26.49
C SER A 160 34.33 13.07 -25.76
N GLU A 161 34.53 11.75 -25.63
CA GLU A 161 33.74 10.86 -24.80
C GLU A 161 33.75 11.28 -23.31
N ARG A 162 34.89 11.85 -22.86
CA ARG A 162 35.01 12.38 -21.48
C ARG A 162 34.04 13.53 -21.21
N GLU A 163 33.76 14.38 -22.20
CA GLU A 163 32.74 15.43 -22.05
C GLU A 163 31.34 14.84 -21.91
N VAL A 164 31.03 13.78 -22.66
CA VAL A 164 29.73 13.07 -22.54
C VAL A 164 29.58 12.49 -21.14
N LEU A 165 30.63 11.84 -20.61
CA LEU A 165 30.66 11.35 -19.23
C LEU A 165 30.42 12.47 -18.22
N GLN A 166 31.14 13.59 -18.36
CA GLN A 166 30.98 14.75 -17.48
C GLN A 166 29.57 15.36 -17.57
N ALA A 167 28.98 15.41 -18.75
CA ALA A 167 27.62 15.90 -18.94
C ALA A 167 26.59 14.97 -18.27
N CYS A 168 26.78 13.64 -18.33
CA CYS A 168 25.96 12.69 -17.60
C CYS A 168 26.04 12.89 -16.08
N GLU A 169 27.25 13.15 -15.55
CA GLU A 169 27.44 13.45 -14.12
C GLU A 169 26.74 14.75 -13.69
N LYS A 170 26.80 15.79 -14.53
CA LYS A 170 26.12 17.09 -14.28
C LYS A 170 24.60 16.96 -14.23
N LEU A 171 24.03 15.91 -14.81
CA LEU A 171 22.59 15.64 -14.80
C LEU A 171 22.11 14.95 -13.52
N LYS A 172 22.98 14.60 -12.59
CA LYS A 172 22.59 14.07 -11.26
C LYS A 172 22.01 15.17 -10.36
N GLY A 173 21.10 14.79 -9.48
CA GLY A 173 20.45 15.70 -8.54
C GLY A 173 19.10 16.23 -9.02
N ALA A 174 18.68 17.34 -8.45
CA ALA A 174 17.38 17.95 -8.74
C ALA A 174 17.45 18.79 -10.02
N LEU A 175 16.61 18.44 -11.00
CA LEU A 175 16.53 19.10 -12.29
C LEU A 175 15.15 19.68 -12.54
N PHE A 176 15.08 20.84 -13.18
CA PHE A 176 13.85 21.37 -13.73
C PHE A 176 13.52 20.66 -15.04
N GLN A 177 12.39 20.00 -15.08
CA GLN A 177 11.87 19.36 -16.28
C GLN A 177 10.50 19.88 -16.66
N ARG A 178 10.30 20.15 -17.94
CA ARG A 178 9.00 20.38 -18.54
C ARG A 178 8.60 19.12 -19.30
N PRO A 179 7.40 18.56 -19.11
CA PRO A 179 6.94 17.41 -19.89
C PRO A 179 7.06 17.67 -21.39
N PRO A 180 7.38 16.67 -22.21
CA PRO A 180 7.44 16.83 -23.66
C PRO A 180 6.10 17.26 -24.24
N LEU A 181 6.09 17.75 -25.49
CA LEU A 181 4.89 18.25 -26.17
C LEU A 181 3.79 17.18 -26.21
N ILE A 182 4.15 15.97 -26.58
CA ILE A 182 3.24 14.81 -26.57
C ILE A 182 3.34 14.13 -25.22
N SER A 183 2.45 14.52 -24.29
CA SER A 183 2.34 13.91 -22.97
C SER A 183 0.91 14.06 -22.43
N ALA A 184 0.47 13.08 -21.62
CA ALA A 184 -0.87 13.05 -21.03
C ALA A 184 -1.05 14.02 -19.84
N VAL A 185 -0.06 14.85 -19.51
CA VAL A 185 -0.08 15.73 -18.34
C VAL A 185 0.10 17.19 -18.73
N LYS A 186 -0.38 18.11 -17.87
CA LYS A 186 -0.15 19.56 -18.05
C LYS A 186 1.35 19.85 -18.11
N ARG A 187 1.78 20.62 -19.12
CA ARG A 187 3.17 21.02 -19.35
C ARG A 187 3.62 22.12 -18.39
N GLN A 188 3.58 21.83 -17.10
CA GLN A 188 4.14 22.70 -16.06
C GLN A 188 5.58 22.31 -15.75
N LEU A 189 6.41 23.28 -15.47
CA LEU A 189 7.75 23.06 -14.96
C LEU A 189 7.68 22.33 -13.62
N ARG A 190 8.47 21.26 -13.48
CA ARG A 190 8.51 20.41 -12.30
C ARG A 190 9.95 20.10 -11.94
N ILE A 191 10.23 20.00 -10.65
CA ILE A 191 11.50 19.48 -10.16
C ILE A 191 11.41 17.96 -10.18
N ARG A 192 12.46 17.30 -10.72
CA ARG A 192 12.63 15.85 -10.71
C ARG A 192 14.06 15.51 -10.33
N THR A 193 14.20 14.51 -9.49
CA THR A 193 15.50 14.08 -8.98
C THR A 193 16.02 12.91 -9.81
N ILE A 194 17.25 13.06 -10.32
CA ILE A 194 18.03 11.98 -10.87
C ILE A 194 18.94 11.49 -9.75
N TYR A 195 18.72 10.26 -9.30
CA TYR A 195 19.51 9.68 -8.21
C TYR A 195 20.89 9.26 -8.71
N GLU A 196 20.92 8.64 -9.88
CA GLU A 196 22.15 8.18 -10.51
C GLU A 196 22.01 8.19 -12.04
N SER A 197 23.12 8.46 -12.72
CA SER A 197 23.23 8.47 -14.18
C SER A 197 24.57 7.90 -14.55
N LYS A 198 24.59 6.90 -15.44
CA LYS A 198 25.82 6.22 -15.91
C LYS A 198 25.78 6.08 -17.42
N LEU A 199 26.81 6.60 -18.10
CA LEU A 199 27.08 6.27 -19.48
C LEU A 199 27.63 4.84 -19.52
N LEU A 200 26.93 3.92 -20.18
CA LEU A 200 27.36 2.52 -20.33
C LEU A 200 28.27 2.34 -21.55
N GLU A 201 27.93 3.00 -22.66
CA GLU A 201 28.63 2.90 -23.92
C GLU A 201 28.43 4.18 -24.74
N PHE A 202 29.42 4.60 -25.51
CA PHE A 202 29.31 5.67 -26.45
C PHE A 202 29.99 5.30 -27.79
N ASN A 203 29.22 5.33 -28.88
CA ASN A 203 29.73 5.09 -30.23
C ASN A 203 29.92 6.43 -30.94
N LYS A 204 31.18 6.81 -31.10
CA LYS A 204 31.57 8.07 -31.69
C LYS A 204 31.22 8.17 -33.17
N THR A 205 31.19 7.04 -33.90
CA THR A 205 30.91 7.03 -35.35
C THR A 205 29.48 7.45 -35.65
N ASN A 206 28.53 7.08 -34.78
CA ASN A 206 27.12 7.34 -34.98
C ASN A 206 26.57 8.41 -34.01
N ASN A 207 27.42 8.96 -33.14
CA ASN A 207 27.05 9.89 -32.06
C ASN A 207 25.94 9.36 -31.15
N MET A 208 25.94 8.05 -30.91
CA MET A 208 24.95 7.37 -30.09
C MET A 208 25.57 6.86 -28.80
N GLY A 209 24.84 6.96 -27.73
CA GLY A 209 25.26 6.40 -26.45
C GLY A 209 24.13 5.70 -25.70
N VAL A 210 24.55 4.80 -24.83
CA VAL A 210 23.67 4.06 -23.95
C VAL A 210 23.78 4.63 -22.53
N LEU A 211 22.69 5.15 -22.01
CA LEU A 211 22.61 5.79 -20.71
C LEU A 211 21.69 4.99 -19.78
N TRP A 212 22.23 4.56 -18.64
CA TRP A 212 21.42 4.05 -17.54
C TRP A 212 21.12 5.16 -16.53
N VAL A 213 19.85 5.26 -16.11
CA VAL A 213 19.37 6.32 -15.22
C VAL A 213 18.49 5.75 -14.13
N SER A 214 18.79 6.07 -12.87
CA SER A 214 17.90 5.88 -11.71
C SER A 214 17.29 7.22 -11.30
N CYS A 215 15.97 7.31 -11.24
CA CYS A 215 15.30 8.59 -11.09
C CYS A 215 13.96 8.53 -10.32
N GLU A 216 13.53 9.70 -9.87
CA GLU A 216 12.22 9.93 -9.25
C GLU A 216 11.08 9.62 -10.24
N ALA A 217 9.96 9.17 -9.70
CA ALA A 217 8.74 8.94 -10.46
C ALA A 217 8.25 10.21 -11.19
N GLY A 218 7.87 10.04 -12.45
CA GLY A 218 7.42 11.16 -13.30
C GLY A 218 8.54 11.96 -13.95
N THR A 219 9.77 11.46 -13.89
CA THR A 219 10.90 11.95 -14.68
C THR A 219 10.72 11.55 -16.14
N TYR A 220 11.00 12.48 -17.06
CA TYR A 220 10.96 12.27 -18.50
C TYR A 220 12.36 12.08 -19.04
N VAL A 221 12.73 10.83 -19.37
CA VAL A 221 14.03 10.51 -19.93
C VAL A 221 14.20 11.13 -21.31
N ARG A 222 13.12 11.29 -22.09
CA ARG A 222 13.14 12.07 -23.35
C ARG A 222 13.67 13.49 -23.14
N THR A 223 13.18 14.17 -22.11
CA THR A 223 13.65 15.53 -21.77
C THR A 223 15.09 15.50 -21.24
N LEU A 224 15.47 14.44 -20.50
CA LEU A 224 16.84 14.27 -20.00
C LEU A 224 17.86 14.17 -21.14
N CYS A 225 17.56 13.40 -22.20
CA CYS A 225 18.42 13.28 -23.37
C CYS A 225 18.56 14.62 -24.12
N VAL A 226 17.50 15.44 -24.16
CA VAL A 226 17.58 16.81 -24.69
C VAL A 226 18.49 17.67 -23.82
N HIS A 227 18.36 17.61 -22.50
CA HIS A 227 19.22 18.34 -21.57
C HIS A 227 20.68 17.94 -21.71
N LEU A 228 20.96 16.63 -21.92
CA LEU A 228 22.31 16.13 -22.19
C LEU A 228 22.91 16.81 -23.42
N GLY A 229 22.18 16.82 -24.53
CA GLY A 229 22.62 17.50 -25.77
C GLY A 229 22.78 19.00 -25.59
N LEU A 230 21.96 19.68 -24.80
CA LEU A 230 22.10 21.10 -24.50
C LEU A 230 23.36 21.40 -23.68
N ILE A 231 23.68 20.56 -22.68
CA ILE A 231 24.91 20.71 -21.88
C ILE A 231 26.18 20.54 -22.75
N LEU A 232 26.11 19.64 -23.74
CA LEU A 232 27.21 19.38 -24.67
C LEU A 232 27.29 20.45 -25.77
N GLY A 233 26.24 21.22 -26.00
CA GLY A 233 26.14 22.18 -27.12
C GLY A 233 25.83 21.52 -28.45
N THR A 234 25.69 20.19 -28.51
CA THR A 234 25.49 19.40 -29.74
C THR A 234 24.02 19.18 -30.09
N GLY A 235 23.12 19.50 -29.17
CA GLY A 235 21.77 18.98 -29.27
C GLY A 235 21.70 17.47 -29.10
N GLY A 236 20.51 16.93 -28.78
CA GLY A 236 20.38 15.49 -28.60
C GLY A 236 18.93 15.05 -28.49
N VAL A 237 18.70 13.79 -28.85
CA VAL A 237 17.36 13.16 -28.84
C VAL A 237 17.45 11.74 -28.29
N MET A 238 16.38 11.29 -27.65
CA MET A 238 16.24 9.89 -27.23
C MET A 238 15.77 9.07 -28.44
N GLN A 239 16.50 8.01 -28.76
CA GLN A 239 16.14 7.06 -29.82
C GLN A 239 15.25 5.94 -29.25
N GLU A 240 15.75 5.24 -28.24
CA GLU A 240 15.04 4.13 -27.60
C GLU A 240 15.06 4.25 -26.10
N LEU A 241 14.06 3.63 -25.46
CA LEU A 241 13.94 3.61 -24.01
C LEU A 241 13.36 2.28 -23.55
N ARG A 242 14.00 1.71 -22.54
CA ARG A 242 13.51 0.54 -21.83
C ARG A 242 13.49 0.82 -20.33
N ARG A 243 12.35 0.56 -19.67
CA ARG A 243 12.28 0.62 -18.22
C ARG A 243 12.73 -0.71 -17.61
N VAL A 244 13.86 -0.70 -16.93
CA VAL A 244 14.47 -1.91 -16.35
C VAL A 244 14.04 -2.15 -14.90
N ARG A 245 13.55 -1.12 -14.19
CA ARG A 245 13.02 -1.26 -12.84
C ARG A 245 11.84 -0.31 -12.56
N SER A 246 10.88 -0.79 -11.78
CA SER A 246 9.76 0.00 -11.25
C SER A 246 9.55 -0.35 -9.77
N GLY A 247 9.94 0.56 -8.88
CA GLY A 247 9.96 0.31 -7.45
C GLY A 247 10.91 -0.83 -7.09
N ILE A 248 10.39 -1.87 -6.46
CA ILE A 248 11.17 -3.07 -6.07
C ILE A 248 11.23 -4.15 -7.15
N GLN A 249 10.44 -4.03 -8.22
CA GLN A 249 10.43 -4.99 -9.31
C GLN A 249 11.39 -4.56 -10.41
N ASP A 250 12.24 -5.46 -10.83
CA ASP A 250 13.21 -5.30 -11.91
C ASP A 250 13.07 -6.42 -12.96
N GLU A 251 13.93 -6.39 -13.98
CA GLU A 251 13.95 -7.40 -15.03
C GLU A 251 14.38 -8.80 -14.52
N LYS A 252 15.12 -8.86 -13.43
CA LYS A 252 15.63 -10.12 -12.85
C LYS A 252 14.59 -10.82 -11.97
N THR A 253 13.56 -10.12 -11.52
CA THR A 253 12.56 -10.61 -10.57
C THR A 253 11.31 -11.16 -11.23
N GLY A 254 11.42 -12.20 -12.06
CA GLY A 254 10.27 -12.91 -12.62
C GLY A 254 9.41 -12.05 -13.55
N MET A 255 10.01 -11.44 -14.57
CA MET A 255 9.30 -10.74 -15.61
C MET A 255 8.56 -11.72 -16.53
N ALA A 256 7.34 -11.40 -16.93
CA ALA A 256 6.50 -12.20 -17.80
C ALA A 256 6.10 -11.41 -19.06
N THR A 257 5.97 -12.10 -20.18
CA THR A 257 5.42 -11.54 -21.43
C THR A 257 3.90 -11.68 -21.48
N LEU A 258 3.25 -11.03 -22.45
CA LEU A 258 1.82 -11.25 -22.70
C LEU A 258 1.52 -12.69 -23.14
N HIS A 259 2.47 -13.33 -23.84
CA HIS A 259 2.35 -14.73 -24.25
C HIS A 259 2.37 -15.66 -23.03
N ASP A 260 3.28 -15.42 -22.07
CA ASP A 260 3.31 -16.17 -20.81
C ASP A 260 1.95 -16.10 -20.07
N VAL A 261 1.33 -14.92 -20.06
CA VAL A 261 0.01 -14.74 -19.41
C VAL A 261 -1.08 -15.54 -20.16
N LEU A 262 -1.05 -15.52 -21.50
CA LEU A 262 -1.99 -16.24 -22.33
C LEU A 262 -1.84 -17.75 -22.20
N ASP A 263 -0.61 -18.25 -22.27
CA ASP A 263 -0.29 -19.67 -22.18
C ASP A 263 -0.62 -20.21 -20.78
N ALA A 264 -0.32 -19.44 -19.75
CA ALA A 264 -0.66 -19.80 -18.37
C ALA A 264 -2.18 -19.91 -18.14
N GLN A 265 -2.94 -19.00 -18.71
CA GLN A 265 -4.40 -19.04 -18.63
C GLN A 265 -4.98 -20.21 -19.45
N TRP A 266 -4.45 -20.44 -20.64
CA TRP A 266 -4.86 -21.58 -21.50
C TRP A 266 -4.59 -22.92 -20.81
N LEU A 267 -3.41 -23.10 -20.21
CA LEU A 267 -3.04 -24.30 -19.48
C LEU A 267 -4.01 -24.56 -18.32
N TYR A 268 -4.33 -23.53 -17.56
CA TYR A 268 -5.30 -23.65 -16.48
C TYR A 268 -6.73 -23.99 -16.99
N GLU A 269 -7.17 -23.37 -18.08
CA GLU A 269 -8.51 -23.62 -18.62
C GLU A 269 -8.67 -25.05 -19.13
N ASN A 270 -7.66 -25.59 -19.80
CA ASN A 270 -7.72 -26.90 -20.43
C ASN A 270 -7.28 -28.05 -19.50
N HIS A 271 -6.27 -27.84 -18.68
CA HIS A 271 -5.65 -28.88 -17.86
C HIS A 271 -5.83 -28.69 -16.35
N LYS A 272 -6.40 -27.56 -15.92
CA LYS A 272 -6.55 -27.18 -14.50
C LYS A 272 -5.21 -27.11 -13.74
N ASP A 273 -4.11 -26.94 -14.46
CA ASP A 273 -2.79 -26.73 -13.88
C ASP A 273 -2.60 -25.24 -13.51
N GLU A 274 -2.47 -24.98 -12.22
CA GLU A 274 -2.28 -23.65 -11.66
C GLU A 274 -0.80 -23.17 -11.66
N THR A 275 0.13 -24.08 -11.92
CA THR A 275 1.57 -23.87 -11.69
C THR A 275 2.09 -22.67 -12.48
N TYR A 276 1.70 -22.57 -13.75
CA TYR A 276 2.15 -21.50 -14.60
C TYR A 276 1.51 -20.15 -14.24
N LEU A 277 0.23 -20.13 -13.90
CA LEU A 277 -0.42 -18.91 -13.41
C LEU A 277 0.24 -18.39 -12.12
N ARG A 278 0.59 -19.28 -11.18
CA ARG A 278 1.30 -18.93 -9.95
C ARG A 278 2.73 -18.46 -10.18
N ARG A 279 3.34 -18.83 -11.29
CA ARG A 279 4.66 -18.33 -11.72
C ARG A 279 4.57 -16.93 -12.32
N VAL A 280 3.56 -16.66 -13.13
CA VAL A 280 3.36 -15.39 -13.86
C VAL A 280 2.78 -14.31 -12.93
N ILE A 281 1.83 -14.68 -12.07
CA ILE A 281 1.18 -13.78 -11.14
C ILE A 281 1.89 -13.84 -9.79
N ASN A 282 2.25 -12.68 -9.26
CA ASN A 282 2.88 -12.55 -7.96
C ASN A 282 1.86 -12.01 -6.94
N PRO A 283 1.89 -12.45 -5.67
CA PRO A 283 1.03 -11.90 -4.64
C PRO A 283 1.39 -10.45 -4.34
N LEU A 284 0.39 -9.61 -4.05
CA LEU A 284 0.55 -8.18 -3.82
C LEU A 284 1.53 -7.85 -2.68
N GLU A 285 1.69 -8.75 -1.72
CA GLU A 285 2.63 -8.62 -0.60
C GLU A 285 4.07 -8.46 -1.07
N ARG A 286 4.41 -8.99 -2.26
CA ARG A 286 5.73 -8.82 -2.86
C ARG A 286 6.04 -7.36 -3.17
N LEU A 287 5.03 -6.52 -3.43
CA LEU A 287 5.22 -5.07 -3.64
C LEU A 287 5.48 -4.30 -2.35
N LEU A 288 5.31 -4.94 -1.19
CA LEU A 288 5.33 -4.29 0.12
C LEU A 288 6.53 -4.71 0.99
N VAL A 289 7.39 -5.60 0.50
CA VAL A 289 8.52 -6.13 1.28
C VAL A 289 9.57 -5.09 1.67
N SER A 290 9.58 -3.93 1.04
CA SER A 290 10.45 -2.80 1.40
C SER A 290 9.90 -1.91 2.52
N HIS A 291 8.63 -2.10 2.90
CA HIS A 291 8.00 -1.31 3.95
C HIS A 291 8.26 -1.95 5.32
N LYS A 292 8.44 -1.12 6.33
CA LYS A 292 8.51 -1.56 7.72
C LYS A 292 7.17 -2.15 8.14
N ARG A 293 7.19 -3.22 8.94
CA ARG A 293 6.03 -4.08 9.23
C ARG A 293 5.52 -3.92 10.63
N ILE A 294 4.19 -3.98 10.79
CA ILE A 294 3.51 -4.17 12.07
C ILE A 294 2.60 -5.38 11.95
N VAL A 295 2.79 -6.35 12.83
CA VAL A 295 1.97 -7.58 12.91
C VAL A 295 0.83 -7.37 13.88
N MET A 296 -0.41 -7.60 13.43
CA MET A 296 -1.62 -7.42 14.22
C MET A 296 -2.16 -8.76 14.74
N LYS A 297 -2.87 -8.70 15.88
CA LYS A 297 -3.71 -9.80 16.35
C LYS A 297 -4.83 -10.08 15.36
N ASP A 298 -5.13 -11.35 15.10
CA ASP A 298 -6.17 -11.78 14.17
C ASP A 298 -7.54 -11.18 14.51
N SER A 299 -7.84 -11.01 15.81
CA SER A 299 -9.08 -10.40 16.28
C SER A 299 -9.26 -8.92 15.91
N ALA A 300 -8.17 -8.21 15.61
CA ALA A 300 -8.20 -6.79 15.26
C ALA A 300 -8.29 -6.57 13.74
N VAL A 301 -7.97 -7.58 12.93
CA VAL A 301 -7.86 -7.48 11.46
C VAL A 301 -9.13 -6.93 10.82
N ASN A 302 -10.27 -7.53 11.14
CA ASN A 302 -11.54 -7.12 10.54
C ASN A 302 -11.90 -5.64 10.85
N ALA A 303 -11.64 -5.18 12.07
CA ALA A 303 -11.88 -3.78 12.45
C ALA A 303 -11.06 -2.81 11.60
N VAL A 304 -9.78 -3.13 11.34
CA VAL A 304 -8.90 -2.34 10.47
C VAL A 304 -9.40 -2.35 9.03
N CYS A 305 -9.89 -3.49 8.52
CA CYS A 305 -10.49 -3.59 7.19
C CYS A 305 -11.72 -2.68 7.04
N TYR A 306 -12.44 -2.41 8.11
CA TYR A 306 -13.57 -1.47 8.15
C TYR A 306 -13.16 -0.01 8.42
N GLY A 307 -11.86 0.27 8.59
CA GLY A 307 -11.33 1.62 8.75
C GLY A 307 -11.09 2.05 10.20
N ALA A 308 -11.16 1.13 11.17
CA ALA A 308 -10.79 1.44 12.55
C ALA A 308 -9.30 1.81 12.64
N LYS A 309 -8.98 2.74 13.54
CA LYS A 309 -7.59 3.13 13.80
C LYS A 309 -6.77 1.93 14.27
N VAL A 310 -5.50 1.87 13.86
CA VAL A 310 -4.57 0.82 14.31
C VAL A 310 -4.16 1.16 15.74
N MET A 311 -4.69 0.41 16.70
CA MET A 311 -4.49 0.65 18.14
C MET A 311 -3.37 -0.24 18.68
N LEU A 312 -2.58 0.28 19.61
CA LEU A 312 -1.44 -0.41 20.21
C LEU A 312 -1.79 -1.77 20.87
N PRO A 313 -2.91 -1.95 21.60
CA PRO A 313 -3.28 -3.25 22.16
C PRO A 313 -3.53 -4.36 21.11
N GLY A 314 -3.74 -3.99 19.84
CA GLY A 314 -3.89 -4.91 18.72
C GLY A 314 -2.56 -5.35 18.10
N VAL A 315 -1.43 -4.75 18.46
CA VAL A 315 -0.10 -5.05 17.91
C VAL A 315 0.50 -6.26 18.62
N LEU A 316 1.05 -7.19 17.83
CA LEU A 316 1.82 -8.34 18.31
C LEU A 316 3.32 -8.10 18.20
N ARG A 317 3.76 -7.73 17.00
CA ARG A 317 5.17 -7.50 16.68
C ARG A 317 5.31 -6.28 15.78
N TYR A 318 6.49 -5.69 15.76
CA TYR A 318 6.79 -4.52 14.95
C TYR A 318 8.27 -4.47 14.60
N GLU A 319 8.60 -3.83 13.50
CA GLU A 319 9.95 -3.69 12.99
C GLU A 319 10.70 -2.54 13.69
N ASP A 320 12.01 -2.60 13.66
CA ASP A 320 12.87 -1.54 14.18
C ASP A 320 12.84 -0.28 13.30
N ASN A 321 13.31 0.83 13.88
CA ASN A 321 13.53 2.11 13.19
C ASN A 321 12.26 2.69 12.52
N ILE A 322 11.07 2.41 13.04
CA ILE A 322 9.86 3.08 12.61
C ILE A 322 9.89 4.51 13.13
N ASP A 323 9.83 5.48 12.21
CA ASP A 323 9.77 6.91 12.51
C ASP A 323 8.37 7.48 12.26
N LEU A 324 8.13 8.69 12.81
CA LEU A 324 6.88 9.40 12.59
C LEU A 324 6.69 9.71 11.09
N ASN A 325 5.49 9.46 10.60
CA ASN A 325 5.08 9.63 9.21
C ASN A 325 5.67 8.62 8.21
N ASP A 326 6.40 7.60 8.67
CA ASP A 326 6.80 6.50 7.81
C ASP A 326 5.59 5.80 7.19
N GLU A 327 5.71 5.43 5.93
CA GLU A 327 4.76 4.54 5.28
C GLU A 327 5.08 3.09 5.67
N ILE A 328 4.17 2.48 6.39
CA ILE A 328 4.31 1.13 6.96
C ILE A 328 3.25 0.19 6.43
N VAL A 329 3.53 -1.11 6.46
CA VAL A 329 2.56 -2.15 6.16
C VAL A 329 2.08 -2.84 7.42
N ILE A 330 0.78 -2.96 7.57
CA ILE A 330 0.15 -3.71 8.64
C ILE A 330 -0.23 -5.08 8.09
N ILE A 331 0.23 -6.14 8.77
CA ILE A 331 0.09 -7.53 8.33
C ILE A 331 -0.58 -8.41 9.37
N THR A 332 -1.11 -9.55 8.93
CA THR A 332 -1.60 -10.62 9.78
C THR A 332 -0.47 -11.53 10.26
N THR A 333 -0.76 -12.41 11.20
CA THR A 333 0.16 -13.47 11.65
C THR A 333 0.53 -14.46 10.54
N LYS A 334 -0.24 -14.53 9.45
CA LYS A 334 0.00 -15.38 8.27
C LYS A 334 0.76 -14.66 7.16
N GLY A 335 1.15 -13.38 7.38
CA GLY A 335 1.89 -12.57 6.42
C GLY A 335 1.04 -11.90 5.34
N GLU A 336 -0.29 -11.88 5.49
CA GLU A 336 -1.18 -11.16 4.56
C GLU A 336 -1.15 -9.67 4.84
N ALA A 337 -1.09 -8.85 3.80
CA ALA A 337 -1.18 -7.40 3.94
C ALA A 337 -2.62 -6.96 4.23
N ILE A 338 -2.86 -6.33 5.38
CA ILE A 338 -4.16 -5.77 5.77
C ILE A 338 -4.33 -4.39 5.13
N CYS A 339 -3.39 -3.50 5.41
CA CYS A 339 -3.42 -2.13 4.88
C CYS A 339 -2.02 -1.49 4.86
N LEU A 340 -1.89 -0.44 4.06
CA LEU A 340 -0.83 0.56 4.20
C LEU A 340 -1.27 1.61 5.23
N GLY A 341 -0.38 1.99 6.11
CA GLY A 341 -0.57 3.01 7.13
C GLY A 341 0.54 4.04 7.13
N ILE A 342 0.28 5.14 7.83
CA ILE A 342 1.28 6.15 8.19
C ILE A 342 1.52 6.03 9.68
N ALA A 343 2.75 5.83 10.09
CA ALA A 343 3.14 5.68 11.49
C ALA A 343 2.88 6.97 12.28
N LEU A 344 2.24 6.83 13.43
CA LEU A 344 1.99 7.90 14.40
C LEU A 344 2.77 7.69 15.69
N MET A 345 3.48 6.57 15.81
CA MET A 345 4.37 6.25 16.92
C MET A 345 5.70 5.75 16.36
N THR A 346 6.78 6.11 17.00
CA THR A 346 8.11 5.56 16.73
C THR A 346 8.26 4.19 17.38
N THR A 347 9.29 3.42 16.99
CA THR A 347 9.66 2.15 17.64
C THR A 347 9.76 2.30 19.16
N SER A 348 10.43 3.36 19.65
CA SER A 348 10.58 3.63 21.08
C SER A 348 9.24 3.88 21.78
N THR A 349 8.34 4.65 21.15
CA THR A 349 7.00 4.92 21.69
C THR A 349 6.14 3.66 21.75
N ILE A 350 6.22 2.81 20.72
CA ILE A 350 5.51 1.51 20.69
C ILE A 350 5.98 0.61 21.85
N THR A 351 7.27 0.67 22.21
CA THR A 351 7.84 -0.11 23.30
C THR A 351 7.35 0.35 24.67
N THR A 352 7.28 1.66 24.89
CA THR A 352 7.09 2.26 26.21
C THR A 352 5.62 2.53 26.57
N CYS A 353 4.76 2.80 25.57
CA CYS A 353 3.35 3.11 25.81
C CYS A 353 2.50 1.85 25.93
N ASP A 354 1.40 1.93 26.70
CA ASP A 354 0.43 0.84 26.87
C ASP A 354 -0.80 0.99 25.97
N HIS A 355 -1.11 2.20 25.55
CA HIS A 355 -2.26 2.50 24.71
C HIS A 355 -1.96 3.62 23.72
N GLY A 356 -2.81 3.78 22.73
CA GLY A 356 -2.69 4.84 21.74
C GLY A 356 -2.91 4.34 20.32
N ILE A 357 -2.81 5.28 19.37
CA ILE A 357 -2.96 5.01 17.93
C ILE A 357 -1.58 4.86 17.33
N VAL A 358 -1.24 3.67 16.86
CA VAL A 358 0.07 3.36 16.27
C VAL A 358 0.18 3.91 14.86
N ALA A 359 -0.89 3.77 14.07
CA ALA A 359 -0.87 4.20 12.68
C ALA A 359 -2.24 4.71 12.21
N LYS A 360 -2.19 5.67 11.29
CA LYS A 360 -3.31 6.12 10.49
C LYS A 360 -3.40 5.28 9.21
N ILE A 361 -4.57 4.73 8.89
CA ILE A 361 -4.78 3.97 7.67
C ILE A 361 -4.67 4.90 6.46
N LYS A 362 -3.75 4.59 5.53
CA LYS A 362 -3.62 5.23 4.23
C LYS A 362 -4.49 4.52 3.18
N ARG A 363 -4.40 3.20 3.13
CA ARG A 363 -5.15 2.37 2.18
C ARG A 363 -5.36 0.95 2.68
N VAL A 364 -6.59 0.53 2.85
CA VAL A 364 -6.94 -0.87 3.13
C VAL A 364 -6.77 -1.69 1.86
N VAL A 365 -6.06 -2.81 1.95
CA VAL A 365 -5.80 -3.74 0.84
C VAL A 365 -6.63 -5.02 0.99
N MET A 366 -6.65 -5.59 2.19
CA MET A 366 -7.40 -6.82 2.48
C MET A 366 -8.91 -6.64 2.28
N GLU A 367 -9.58 -7.69 1.87
CA GLU A 367 -11.04 -7.71 1.76
C GLU A 367 -11.70 -7.70 3.13
N ARG A 368 -12.88 -7.06 3.23
CA ARG A 368 -13.68 -7.07 4.45
C ARG A 368 -14.19 -8.49 4.69
N ASP A 369 -14.35 -8.85 5.96
CA ASP A 369 -14.92 -10.12 6.41
C ASP A 369 -14.09 -11.38 6.02
N THR A 370 -12.84 -11.21 5.52
CA THR A 370 -11.86 -12.30 5.43
C THR A 370 -11.57 -12.88 6.83
N TYR A 371 -11.56 -12.04 7.86
CA TYR A 371 -11.51 -12.42 9.27
C TYR A 371 -12.84 -12.12 9.94
N PRO A 372 -13.29 -12.92 10.93
CA PRO A 372 -14.59 -12.74 11.58
C PRO A 372 -14.63 -11.44 12.37
N ARG A 373 -15.83 -10.90 12.49
CA ARG A 373 -16.09 -9.68 13.24
C ARG A 373 -15.98 -9.93 14.74
N LYS A 374 -14.95 -9.38 15.40
CA LYS A 374 -14.72 -9.46 16.84
C LYS A 374 -14.81 -8.11 17.54
N TRP A 375 -15.41 -7.10 16.88
CA TRP A 375 -15.59 -5.75 17.39
C TRP A 375 -17.07 -5.38 17.49
N GLY A 376 -17.40 -4.42 18.36
CA GLY A 376 -18.78 -4.00 18.57
C GLY A 376 -19.63 -5.05 19.31
N LEU A 377 -18.98 -5.91 20.12
CA LEU A 377 -19.60 -6.94 20.95
C LEU A 377 -19.58 -6.57 22.44
N GLY A 378 -18.97 -5.43 22.81
CA GLY A 378 -18.98 -4.94 24.18
C GLY A 378 -20.33 -4.36 24.57
N PRO A 379 -20.65 -4.27 25.89
CA PRO A 379 -21.94 -3.83 26.38
C PRO A 379 -22.33 -2.43 25.88
N ASN A 380 -21.40 -1.47 25.87
CA ASN A 380 -21.63 -0.12 25.34
C ASN A 380 -21.94 -0.11 23.85
N ALA A 381 -21.26 -0.93 23.07
CA ALA A 381 -21.51 -1.04 21.63
C ALA A 381 -22.86 -1.71 21.34
N ILE A 382 -23.27 -2.70 22.14
CA ILE A 382 -24.56 -3.36 22.03
C ILE A 382 -25.66 -2.35 22.41
N ARG A 383 -25.52 -1.61 23.53
CA ARG A 383 -26.45 -0.55 23.94
C ARG A 383 -26.58 0.52 22.84
N LYS A 384 -25.48 1.01 22.28
CA LYS A 384 -25.50 1.99 21.20
C LYS A 384 -26.23 1.47 19.96
N LYS A 385 -26.02 0.21 19.57
CA LYS A 385 -26.75 -0.42 18.46
C LYS A 385 -28.25 -0.54 18.74
N GLN A 386 -28.61 -0.88 19.96
CA GLN A 386 -30.00 -0.96 20.38
C GLN A 386 -30.67 0.42 20.31
N MET A 387 -30.02 1.46 20.82
CA MET A 387 -30.52 2.85 20.75
C MET A 387 -30.67 3.35 19.30
N ILE A 388 -29.77 2.96 18.38
CA ILE A 388 -29.94 3.25 16.96
C ILE A 388 -31.18 2.54 16.40
N LYS A 389 -31.40 1.27 16.77
CA LYS A 389 -32.56 0.49 16.34
C LYS A 389 -33.86 1.05 16.87
N GLU A 390 -33.84 1.61 18.08
CA GLU A 390 -34.98 2.25 18.74
C GLU A 390 -35.20 3.70 18.27
N GLY A 391 -34.39 4.22 17.35
CA GLY A 391 -34.48 5.60 16.84
C GLY A 391 -34.03 6.68 17.83
N LYS A 392 -33.41 6.29 18.95
CA LYS A 392 -32.85 7.20 19.97
C LYS A 392 -31.48 7.79 19.57
N LEU A 393 -30.86 7.27 18.55
CA LEU A 393 -29.64 7.78 17.94
C LEU A 393 -29.79 7.72 16.44
N ASP A 394 -29.05 8.59 15.72
CA ASP A 394 -29.00 8.56 14.26
C ASP A 394 -28.28 7.28 13.74
N LYS A 395 -28.33 7.04 12.42
CA LYS A 395 -27.64 5.91 11.76
C LYS A 395 -26.13 5.88 11.99
N HIS A 396 -25.55 7.00 12.39
CA HIS A 396 -24.12 7.15 12.69
C HIS A 396 -23.82 7.07 14.19
N GLY A 397 -24.87 6.91 15.03
CA GLY A 397 -24.77 6.82 16.47
C GLY A 397 -24.54 8.16 17.16
N ARG A 398 -24.96 9.26 16.54
CA ARG A 398 -24.96 10.61 17.14
C ARG A 398 -26.28 10.86 17.82
N PRO A 399 -26.29 11.68 18.87
CA PRO A 399 -27.53 12.11 19.52
C PRO A 399 -28.49 12.78 18.53
N ASN A 400 -29.80 12.53 18.72
CA ASN A 400 -30.91 13.17 18.03
C ASN A 400 -31.94 13.65 19.03
N ASP A 401 -33.06 14.25 18.60
CA ASP A 401 -34.10 14.80 19.46
C ASP A 401 -34.77 13.74 20.39
N ASN A 402 -34.64 12.45 20.07
CA ASN A 402 -35.15 11.35 20.86
C ASN A 402 -34.11 10.72 21.79
N THR A 403 -32.93 11.32 21.91
CA THR A 403 -31.85 10.80 22.76
C THR A 403 -32.16 11.11 24.22
N PRO A 404 -32.11 10.12 25.14
CA PRO A 404 -32.35 10.36 26.55
C PRO A 404 -31.41 11.40 27.16
N GLU A 405 -31.93 12.28 28.02
CA GLU A 405 -31.11 13.22 28.80
C GLU A 405 -30.05 12.45 29.62
N GLY A 406 -28.80 12.89 29.56
CA GLY A 406 -27.67 12.23 30.23
C GLY A 406 -26.92 11.21 29.38
N TYR A 407 -27.19 11.08 28.07
CA TYR A 407 -26.38 10.30 27.16
C TYR A 407 -25.05 11.03 26.88
N GLU A 408 -23.95 10.53 27.48
CA GLU A 408 -22.61 11.01 27.18
C GLU A 408 -21.96 10.12 26.08
N GLU A 409 -21.54 10.71 24.98
CA GLU A 409 -20.85 10.03 23.92
C GLU A 409 -19.44 9.64 24.39
N GLY A 410 -19.25 8.37 24.79
CA GLY A 410 -17.94 7.85 25.16
C GLY A 410 -17.72 7.56 26.66
N ALA A 411 -18.67 7.78 27.51
CA ALA A 411 -18.58 7.35 28.91
C ALA A 411 -18.67 5.82 29.05
N GLY A 412 -17.52 5.16 28.95
CA GLY A 412 -17.36 3.80 29.44
C GLY A 412 -17.10 3.84 30.93
N GLU A 413 -18.08 3.47 31.75
CA GLU A 413 -17.80 3.13 33.15
C GLU A 413 -16.92 1.89 33.19
N TYR A 414 -15.65 2.10 33.51
CA TYR A 414 -14.80 1.01 34.01
C TYR A 414 -15.14 0.86 35.48
N PRO A 415 -15.52 -0.33 35.98
CA PRO A 415 -15.69 -0.56 37.42
C PRO A 415 -14.33 -0.34 38.10
N GLY A 416 -14.17 0.78 38.78
CA GLY A 416 -12.95 1.13 39.49
C GLY A 416 -12.49 2.59 39.41
N ALA A 417 -13.01 3.40 38.46
CA ALA A 417 -12.65 4.82 38.39
C ALA A 417 -13.67 5.68 39.13
N SER A 418 -13.38 6.04 40.37
CA SER A 418 -14.14 7.05 41.11
C SER A 418 -13.90 8.44 40.51
N THR A 419 -14.82 8.93 39.69
CA THR A 419 -14.82 10.30 39.18
C THR A 419 -15.16 11.27 40.29
N LYS A 420 -14.15 11.85 40.97
CA LYS A 420 -14.33 13.09 41.69
C LYS A 420 -14.56 14.21 40.66
N LYS A 421 -15.82 14.64 40.53
CA LYS A 421 -16.23 15.85 39.83
C LYS A 421 -15.50 17.05 40.47
N ARG A 422 -14.54 17.64 39.81
CA ARG A 422 -14.03 18.98 40.13
C ARG A 422 -15.10 19.99 39.71
N LYS A 423 -15.80 20.54 40.70
CA LYS A 423 -16.64 21.74 40.54
C LYS A 423 -15.73 22.90 40.18
N HIS A 424 -16.00 23.54 39.07
CA HIS A 424 -15.44 24.84 38.69
C HIS A 424 -16.02 25.87 39.69
N SER A 425 -15.20 26.39 40.57
CA SER A 425 -15.51 27.60 41.35
C SER A 425 -14.86 28.78 40.62
N THR A 426 -15.69 29.71 40.22
CA THR A 426 -15.34 31.08 39.82
C THR A 426 -14.93 31.89 41.04
N ALA A 427 -13.76 32.52 41.02
CA ALA A 427 -13.43 33.80 41.65
C ALA A 427 -11.95 34.11 41.37
N ALA A 428 -11.76 35.12 40.66
CA ALA A 428 -11.20 36.45 40.85
C ALA A 428 -9.88 36.56 41.63
N ASP A 429 -9.05 37.33 41.01
CA ASP A 429 -7.97 38.25 41.48
C ASP A 429 -6.53 37.90 41.15
N ALA A 430 -5.99 38.90 40.49
CA ALA A 430 -4.65 39.09 39.94
C ALA A 430 -3.55 39.26 41.06
N PRO A 431 -2.25 39.39 40.79
CA PRO A 431 -1.73 40.47 39.92
C PRO A 431 -0.58 40.12 38.96
N ALA A 432 -0.34 41.08 38.09
CA ALA A 432 0.65 41.18 37.03
C ALA A 432 2.10 41.18 37.52
N VAL A 433 2.99 40.64 36.69
CA VAL A 433 4.37 41.12 36.53
C VAL A 433 4.73 41.15 35.05
N GLU A 434 5.14 42.34 34.63
CA GLU A 434 5.56 42.75 33.30
C GLU A 434 6.91 42.20 32.85
N ALA A 435 7.05 42.35 31.54
CA ALA A 435 8.29 42.52 30.72
C ALA A 435 8.64 41.28 29.90
N SER A 436 8.95 41.34 28.62
CA SER A 436 9.19 42.39 27.62
C SER A 436 9.16 41.78 26.24
N GLU A 437 8.65 42.51 25.28
CA GLU A 437 8.83 42.60 23.84
C GLU A 437 9.97 41.79 23.21
N GLU A 438 9.75 41.13 22.02
CA GLU A 438 9.88 41.75 20.71
C GLU A 438 9.34 40.86 19.57
N GLU A 439 8.59 41.52 18.68
CA GLU A 439 8.41 41.45 17.24
C GLU A 439 8.39 40.12 16.46
N GLY A 440 7.31 39.99 15.71
CA GLY A 440 7.24 39.05 14.56
C GLY A 440 5.86 38.51 14.22
N ALA A 441 4.83 39.36 14.07
CA ALA A 441 3.55 38.90 13.52
C ALA A 441 2.86 39.97 12.70
N SER A 442 2.96 39.84 11.41
CA SER A 442 1.91 40.31 10.48
C SER A 442 2.10 39.65 9.14
N VAL A 443 1.22 38.74 8.75
CA VAL A 443 0.67 38.48 7.40
C VAL A 443 -0.12 37.14 7.46
N ALA A 444 -1.34 37.17 7.94
CA ALA A 444 -2.31 36.10 7.68
C ALA A 444 -3.74 36.46 8.12
N LYS A 445 -4.26 37.62 7.75
CA LYS A 445 -5.66 37.94 8.04
C LYS A 445 -6.43 38.70 6.95
N GLU A 446 -6.00 38.63 5.69
CA GLU A 446 -6.69 39.37 4.60
C GLU A 446 -7.21 38.54 3.41
N LYS A 447 -7.37 37.25 3.51
CA LYS A 447 -7.88 36.39 2.40
C LYS A 447 -9.24 35.71 2.66
N LYS A 448 -10.03 36.18 3.63
CA LYS A 448 -11.37 35.60 3.90
C LYS A 448 -12.57 36.54 3.69
N LYS A 449 -12.39 37.73 3.13
CA LYS A 449 -13.49 38.71 2.88
C LYS A 449 -13.79 39.06 1.42
N LYS A 450 -13.18 38.40 0.44
CA LYS A 450 -13.44 38.67 -1.01
C LYS A 450 -14.17 37.55 -1.77
N LYS A 451 -14.85 36.63 -1.10
CA LYS A 451 -15.63 35.56 -1.76
C LYS A 451 -17.14 35.59 -1.50
N LYS A 452 -17.67 36.69 -1.00
CA LYS A 452 -19.11 36.82 -0.72
C LYS A 452 -19.78 38.07 -1.36
N LYS A 453 -19.17 38.67 -2.43
CA LYS A 453 -19.73 39.84 -3.13
C LYS A 453 -19.60 39.74 -4.66
N LYS A 454 -19.91 38.55 -5.24
CA LYS A 454 -20.03 38.41 -6.70
C LYS A 454 -21.04 37.29 -7.03
N LYS A 455 -22.26 37.48 -6.50
CA LYS A 455 -23.40 36.61 -6.85
C LYS A 455 -24.71 37.39 -6.67
N ASP A 456 -24.75 38.63 -7.12
CA ASP A 456 -25.98 39.39 -7.32
C ASP A 456 -25.64 40.50 -8.30
N SER A 457 -25.93 40.28 -9.55
CA SER A 457 -26.21 41.23 -10.66
C SER A 457 -25.90 40.57 -11.99
N GLN A 458 -26.94 40.09 -12.61
CA GLN A 458 -27.24 40.11 -14.02
C GLN A 458 -28.25 39.02 -14.35
N ASP A 459 -29.49 39.30 -13.97
CA ASP A 459 -30.65 38.94 -14.75
C ASP A 459 -31.05 40.23 -15.50
N SER A 460 -31.21 40.13 -16.80
CA SER A 460 -32.26 40.74 -17.59
C SER A 460 -31.85 40.94 -19.05
N GLU A 461 -32.84 40.64 -19.88
CA GLU A 461 -33.07 41.01 -21.28
C GLU A 461 -32.45 40.08 -22.32
N GLN A 462 -33.26 39.30 -22.93
CA GLN A 462 -34.36 39.39 -23.93
C GLN A 462 -33.89 38.93 -25.31
N GLU A 463 -34.61 37.94 -25.75
CA GLU A 463 -35.45 37.72 -26.93
C GLU A 463 -34.76 37.30 -28.23
N THR A 464 -35.06 36.12 -28.59
CA THR A 464 -35.50 35.39 -29.82
C THR A 464 -35.68 36.24 -31.13
N PRO A 465 -35.99 35.62 -32.34
CA PRO A 465 -35.73 34.28 -32.93
C PRO A 465 -35.39 34.37 -34.47
N SER A 466 -35.05 33.24 -35.11
CA SER A 466 -35.56 32.77 -36.43
C SER A 466 -34.66 31.70 -37.03
N LYS A 467 -35.16 30.52 -37.27
CA LYS A 467 -35.81 29.89 -38.43
C LYS A 467 -34.99 29.84 -39.72
N GLY A 468 -34.90 28.62 -40.21
CA GLY A 468 -34.78 28.22 -41.61
C GLY A 468 -33.48 27.47 -41.91
N GLU A 469 -33.38 26.42 -42.56
CA GLU A 469 -34.21 25.51 -43.32
C GLU A 469 -33.31 24.39 -43.84
N LYS A 470 -33.82 23.19 -43.84
CA LYS A 470 -33.48 22.02 -44.63
C LYS A 470 -32.83 22.26 -46.00
N LYS A 471 -31.88 21.44 -46.39
CA LYS A 471 -32.01 20.65 -47.64
C LYS A 471 -31.07 19.44 -47.70
N LYS A 472 -31.70 18.34 -48.04
CA LYS A 472 -31.17 17.08 -48.59
C LYS A 472 -30.57 17.28 -49.99
N LYS A 473 -29.64 16.38 -50.38
CA LYS A 473 -29.59 15.52 -51.56
C LYS A 473 -28.18 15.02 -51.79
N HIS A 474 -28.03 13.71 -51.83
CA HIS A 474 -27.99 12.73 -52.94
C HIS A 474 -26.68 12.78 -53.74
N ARG A 475 -25.91 11.63 -53.61
CA ARG A 475 -25.72 10.58 -54.65
C ARG A 475 -24.88 10.96 -55.86
N THR A 476 -23.83 10.22 -56.08
CA THR A 476 -23.46 9.27 -57.16
C THR A 476 -21.94 9.08 -57.08
N GLU A 477 -21.42 7.92 -56.91
CA GLU A 477 -21.07 6.81 -57.84
C GLU A 477 -20.10 7.25 -58.96
N GLU A 478 -19.11 6.43 -59.04
CA GLU A 478 -18.29 5.90 -60.16
C GLU A 478 -16.86 6.44 -60.27
N SER A 479 -16.01 5.48 -60.06
CA SER A 479 -15.00 4.82 -60.90
C SER A 479 -13.94 5.73 -61.59
N ASP A 480 -12.72 5.51 -61.23
CA ASP A 480 -11.69 4.79 -62.00
C ASP A 480 -10.53 4.44 -61.06
#